data_fd1733d55440a130b1b12448fb245099
#
_entry.id   fd1733d55440a130b1b12448fb245099
#
_cell.length_a   1.000
_cell.length_b   1.000
_cell.length_c   1.000
_cell.angle_alpha   90.00
_cell.angle_beta   90.00
_cell.angle_gamma   90.00
#
_symmetry.space_group_name_H-M   'P 1'
#
loop_
_entity.id
_entity.type
_entity.pdbx_description
1 polymer ?
#
loop_
_entity_poly.entity_id
_entity_poly.type
_entity_poly.pdbx_seq_one_letter_code
_entity_poly.pdbx_strand_id
1 'polypeptide(L)'
;KYRGIGCINYALYNNEKNYGSTAHLINEKIDNGPIIDVKNFKITKKMNLDDCLKKTHEIMYKQAMQIFKKLNKLNGEKELKTLIKKNKNIKWNKKIKNRKKLDLFYKINLNHSKSKIEKKIKATYIKNFYPYVEVENEYYYLLKKSDLFIKKK
;
A
#
# COMPACT_ATOMS: atom_id res chain seq x y z
N LYS A 1 -9.65 4.43 2.19
CA LYS A 1 -9.05 5.72 2.60
C LYS A 1 -8.01 6.20 1.59
N TYR A 2 -7.14 5.32 1.10
CA TYR A 2 -6.15 5.61 0.06
C TYR A 2 -6.60 5.00 -1.27
N ARG A 3 -6.22 5.60 -2.39
CA ARG A 3 -6.59 5.19 -3.74
C ARG A 3 -5.41 5.42 -4.70
N GLY A 4 -5.12 4.44 -5.56
CA GLY A 4 -4.02 4.50 -6.53
C GLY A 4 -2.72 3.88 -6.01
N ILE A 5 -1.58 4.40 -6.42
CA ILE A 5 -0.25 3.82 -6.21
C ILE A 5 0.34 4.26 -4.85
N GLY A 6 1.05 3.35 -4.17
CA GLY A 6 1.77 3.64 -2.93
C GLY A 6 0.88 3.83 -1.70
N CYS A 7 -0.34 3.32 -1.73
CA CYS A 7 -1.29 3.49 -0.63
C CYS A 7 -0.74 3.06 0.73
N ILE A 8 0.02 1.97 0.79
CA ILE A 8 0.63 1.47 2.02
C ILE A 8 1.72 2.40 2.55
N ASN A 9 2.50 3.03 1.65
CA ASN A 9 3.52 4.00 2.02
C ASN A 9 2.90 5.19 2.77
N TYR A 10 1.80 5.74 2.22
CA TYR A 10 1.07 6.83 2.88
C TYR A 10 0.40 6.37 4.18
N ALA A 11 -0.09 5.14 4.25
CA ALA A 11 -0.69 4.59 5.47
C ALA A 11 0.34 4.50 6.61
N LEU A 12 1.53 3.98 6.33
CA LEU A 12 2.64 3.93 7.27
C LEU A 12 3.11 5.32 7.70
N TYR A 13 3.29 6.22 6.73
CA TYR A 13 3.69 7.61 7.02
C TYR A 13 2.66 8.33 7.90
N ASN A 14 1.37 8.08 7.71
CA ASN A 14 0.31 8.68 8.51
C ASN A 14 0.01 7.93 9.82
N ASN A 15 0.84 6.92 10.19
CA ASN A 15 0.66 6.10 11.38
C ASN A 15 -0.76 5.51 11.48
N GLU A 16 -1.29 5.04 10.34
CA GLU A 16 -2.58 4.36 10.34
C GLU A 16 -2.52 3.11 11.20
N LYS A 17 -3.58 2.88 11.97
CA LYS A 17 -3.69 1.67 12.82
C LYS A 17 -4.08 0.44 12.03
N ASN A 18 -4.76 0.64 10.90
CA ASN A 18 -5.28 -0.44 10.06
C ASN A 18 -4.96 -0.17 8.60
N TYR A 19 -4.71 -1.24 7.86
CA TYR A 19 -4.59 -1.25 6.41
C TYR A 19 -5.20 -2.54 5.87
N GLY A 20 -5.36 -2.65 4.55
CA GLY A 20 -5.95 -3.87 4.00
C GLY A 20 -6.06 -3.89 2.48
N SER A 21 -6.89 -4.80 2.00
CA SER A 21 -7.19 -5.04 0.60
C SER A 21 -8.65 -4.76 0.29
N THR A 22 -8.91 -4.21 -0.88
CA THR A 22 -10.25 -3.96 -1.41
C THR A 22 -10.40 -4.69 -2.75
N ALA A 23 -11.31 -5.65 -2.81
CA ALA A 23 -11.73 -6.27 -4.06
C ALA A 23 -12.90 -5.48 -4.66
N HIS A 24 -12.82 -5.17 -5.94
CA HIS A 24 -13.85 -4.40 -6.66
C HIS A 24 -13.96 -4.85 -8.11
N LEU A 25 -15.06 -4.51 -8.77
CA LEU A 25 -15.18 -4.67 -10.21
C LEU A 25 -14.32 -3.64 -10.93
N ILE A 26 -13.77 -4.03 -12.06
CA ILE A 26 -13.04 -3.11 -12.95
C ILE A 26 -14.03 -2.27 -13.74
N ASN A 27 -13.77 -1.00 -13.88
CA ASN A 27 -14.41 -0.08 -14.79
C ASN A 27 -13.36 0.82 -15.47
N GLU A 28 -13.78 1.79 -16.26
CA GLU A 28 -12.89 2.69 -17.02
C GLU A 28 -11.98 3.57 -16.15
N LYS A 29 -12.31 3.75 -14.88
CA LYS A 29 -11.57 4.61 -13.96
C LYS A 29 -10.77 3.77 -12.96
N ILE A 30 -9.52 4.15 -12.72
CA ILE A 30 -8.64 3.49 -11.74
C ILE A 30 -9.29 3.47 -10.36
N ASP A 31 -9.31 2.27 -9.73
CA ASP A 31 -9.83 2.03 -8.37
C ASP A 31 -11.17 2.74 -8.11
N ASN A 32 -12.16 2.55 -8.99
CA ASN A 32 -13.44 3.26 -8.91
C ASN A 32 -14.67 2.36 -9.05
N GLY A 33 -14.50 1.10 -9.37
CA GLY A 33 -15.61 0.16 -9.57
C GLY A 33 -16.33 -0.19 -8.26
N PRO A 34 -17.49 -0.84 -8.37
CA PRO A 34 -18.27 -1.34 -7.23
C PRO A 34 -17.44 -2.25 -6.34
N ILE A 35 -17.47 -1.99 -5.02
CA ILE A 35 -16.69 -2.74 -4.03
C ILE A 35 -17.39 -4.06 -3.72
N ILE A 36 -16.65 -5.17 -3.88
CA ILE A 36 -17.10 -6.55 -3.62
C ILE A 36 -16.83 -6.93 -2.18
N ASP A 37 -15.60 -6.65 -1.69
CA ASP A 37 -15.19 -7.01 -0.33
C ASP A 37 -14.03 -6.13 0.15
N VAL A 38 -13.93 -5.96 1.47
CA VAL A 38 -12.82 -5.25 2.12
C VAL A 38 -12.29 -6.09 3.27
N LYS A 39 -10.99 -6.32 3.29
CA LYS A 39 -10.27 -7.02 4.36
C LYS A 39 -9.21 -6.10 4.97
N ASN A 40 -9.16 -6.06 6.29
CA ASN A 40 -8.23 -5.21 7.02
C ASN A 40 -7.33 -6.01 7.96
N PHE A 41 -6.14 -5.48 8.24
CA PHE A 41 -5.25 -5.95 9.30
C PHE A 41 -4.72 -4.76 10.12
N LYS A 42 -4.31 -5.03 11.36
CA LYS A 42 -3.68 -4.03 12.21
C LYS A 42 -2.22 -3.83 11.82
N ILE A 43 -1.82 -2.58 11.63
CA ILE A 43 -0.41 -2.18 11.52
C ILE A 43 0.13 -2.03 12.94
N THR A 44 1.13 -2.81 13.29
CA THR A 44 1.82 -2.69 14.59
C THR A 44 3.02 -1.75 14.49
N LYS A 45 3.47 -1.21 15.62
CA LYS A 45 4.65 -0.32 15.66
C LYS A 45 5.93 -0.97 15.11
N LYS A 46 6.04 -2.31 15.22
CA LYS A 46 7.21 -3.08 14.76
C LYS A 46 7.22 -3.31 13.24
N MET A 47 6.07 -3.27 12.58
CA MET A 47 5.97 -3.53 11.13
C MET A 47 6.62 -2.41 10.32
N ASN A 48 7.45 -2.79 9.37
CA ASN A 48 8.02 -1.94 8.33
C ASN A 48 7.20 -2.05 7.02
N LEU A 49 7.67 -1.41 5.94
CA LEU A 49 6.98 -1.42 4.64
C LEU A 49 6.91 -2.84 4.05
N ASP A 50 7.99 -3.62 4.14
CA ASP A 50 8.05 -4.99 3.61
C ASP A 50 7.07 -5.92 4.34
N ASP A 51 7.04 -5.85 5.69
CA ASP A 51 6.08 -6.61 6.50
C ASP A 51 4.63 -6.30 6.11
N CYS A 52 4.34 -5.03 5.91
CA CYS A 52 3.00 -4.58 5.52
C CYS A 52 2.63 -5.04 4.11
N LEU A 53 3.57 -5.01 3.16
CA LEU A 53 3.35 -5.51 1.80
C LEU A 53 3.10 -7.02 1.80
N LYS A 54 3.94 -7.81 2.48
CA LYS A 54 3.74 -9.26 2.62
C LYS A 54 2.37 -9.56 3.21
N LYS A 55 2.00 -8.87 4.28
CA LYS A 55 0.69 -9.05 4.91
C LYS A 55 -0.47 -8.67 4.00
N THR A 56 -0.30 -7.62 3.20
CA THR A 56 -1.30 -7.21 2.21
C THR A 56 -1.49 -8.31 1.15
N HIS A 57 -0.39 -8.87 0.60
CA HIS A 57 -0.46 -9.94 -0.40
C HIS A 57 -1.12 -11.21 0.16
N GLU A 58 -0.79 -11.61 1.40
CA GLU A 58 -1.46 -12.75 2.05
C GLU A 58 -2.98 -12.56 2.14
N ILE A 59 -3.41 -11.35 2.54
CA ILE A 59 -4.82 -11.02 2.67
C ILE A 59 -5.50 -10.95 1.31
N MET A 60 -4.86 -10.35 0.32
CA MET A 60 -5.36 -10.30 -1.06
C MET A 60 -5.61 -11.71 -1.62
N TYR A 61 -4.63 -12.61 -1.46
CA TYR A 61 -4.77 -14.00 -1.89
C TYR A 61 -5.96 -14.70 -1.21
N LYS A 62 -6.02 -14.63 0.12
CA LYS A 62 -7.13 -15.23 0.89
C LYS A 62 -8.48 -14.64 0.50
N GLN A 63 -8.55 -13.31 0.28
CA GLN A 63 -9.74 -12.60 -0.15
C GLN A 63 -10.20 -13.07 -1.53
N ALA A 64 -9.28 -13.16 -2.50
CA ALA A 64 -9.57 -13.65 -3.85
C ALA A 64 -10.12 -15.08 -3.80
N MET A 65 -9.47 -15.99 -3.09
CA MET A 65 -9.92 -17.37 -2.95
C MET A 65 -11.30 -17.49 -2.30
N GLN A 66 -11.60 -16.65 -1.30
CA GLN A 66 -12.94 -16.63 -0.67
C GLN A 66 -14.01 -16.11 -1.64
N ILE A 67 -13.71 -15.09 -2.44
CA ILE A 67 -14.62 -14.56 -3.45
C ILE A 67 -14.87 -15.61 -4.53
N PHE A 68 -13.81 -16.22 -5.10
CA PHE A 68 -13.96 -17.27 -6.12
C PHE A 68 -14.79 -18.47 -5.63
N LYS A 69 -14.56 -18.95 -4.40
CA LYS A 69 -15.36 -20.04 -3.79
C LYS A 69 -16.84 -19.68 -3.68
N LYS A 70 -17.18 -18.40 -3.48
CA LYS A 70 -18.58 -17.95 -3.44
C LYS A 70 -19.19 -17.85 -4.82
N LEU A 71 -18.42 -17.32 -5.80
CA LEU A 71 -18.90 -17.13 -7.16
C LEU A 71 -19.02 -18.42 -7.96
N ASN A 72 -18.23 -19.47 -7.64
CA ASN A 72 -18.32 -20.78 -8.27
C ASN A 72 -19.52 -21.63 -7.82
N LYS A 73 -20.36 -21.13 -6.92
CA LYS A 73 -21.62 -21.81 -6.55
C LYS A 73 -22.69 -21.52 -7.60
N LEU A 74 -23.73 -22.40 -7.66
CA LEU A 74 -24.94 -22.12 -8.42
C LEU A 74 -25.43 -20.69 -8.06
N ASN A 75 -25.65 -19.84 -9.08
CA ASN A 75 -26.04 -18.43 -8.94
C ASN A 75 -24.92 -17.46 -8.55
N GLY A 76 -23.68 -17.65 -9.03
CA GLY A 76 -22.54 -16.75 -8.78
C GLY A 76 -22.83 -15.26 -9.07
N GLU A 77 -23.62 -14.95 -10.09
CA GLU A 77 -24.04 -13.58 -10.40
C GLU A 77 -24.92 -12.96 -9.30
N LYS A 78 -25.85 -13.72 -8.75
CA LYS A 78 -26.69 -13.28 -7.62
C LYS A 78 -25.86 -13.03 -6.38
N GLU A 79 -24.88 -13.90 -6.14
CA GLU A 79 -23.93 -13.77 -5.02
C GLU A 79 -23.08 -12.50 -5.18
N LEU A 80 -22.58 -12.23 -6.38
CA LEU A 80 -21.81 -11.01 -6.68
C LEU A 80 -22.63 -9.74 -6.41
N LYS A 81 -23.88 -9.69 -6.89
CA LYS A 81 -24.79 -8.58 -6.62
C LYS A 81 -25.03 -8.39 -5.11
N THR A 82 -25.14 -9.49 -4.37
CA THR A 82 -25.31 -9.46 -2.90
C THR A 82 -24.09 -8.88 -2.19
N LEU A 83 -22.88 -9.30 -2.59
CA LEU A 83 -21.62 -8.77 -2.04
C LEU A 83 -21.49 -7.27 -2.30
N ILE A 84 -21.77 -6.80 -3.52
CA ILE A 84 -21.75 -5.38 -3.88
C ILE A 84 -22.78 -4.59 -3.05
N LYS A 85 -24.01 -5.09 -2.92
CA LYS A 85 -25.06 -4.46 -2.13
C LYS A 85 -24.66 -4.30 -0.67
N LYS A 86 -24.02 -5.31 -0.08
CA LYS A 86 -23.51 -5.28 1.30
C LYS A 86 -22.48 -4.16 1.50
N ASN A 87 -21.67 -3.86 0.50
CA ASN A 87 -20.57 -2.89 0.57
C ASN A 87 -20.91 -1.52 -0.05
N LYS A 88 -22.18 -1.26 -0.43
CA LYS A 88 -22.63 -0.04 -1.13
C LYS A 88 -22.29 1.28 -0.42
N ASN A 89 -22.17 1.23 0.90
CA ASN A 89 -21.87 2.41 1.72
C ASN A 89 -20.35 2.72 1.77
N ILE A 90 -19.49 1.80 1.35
CA ILE A 90 -18.06 2.03 1.30
C ILE A 90 -17.75 2.84 0.04
N LYS A 91 -17.11 3.98 0.22
CA LYS A 91 -16.79 4.90 -0.88
C LYS A 91 -15.30 4.98 -1.13
N TRP A 92 -14.94 5.07 -2.39
CA TRP A 92 -13.59 5.39 -2.81
C TRP A 92 -13.19 6.81 -2.40
N ASN A 93 -11.92 7.00 -2.07
CA ASN A 93 -11.39 8.35 -1.86
C ASN A 93 -11.40 9.12 -3.19
N LYS A 94 -11.78 10.41 -3.14
CA LYS A 94 -11.75 11.28 -4.32
C LYS A 94 -10.32 11.53 -4.82
N LYS A 95 -9.32 11.58 -3.92
CA LYS A 95 -7.91 11.87 -4.26
C LYS A 95 -7.20 10.58 -4.68
N ILE A 96 -6.70 10.55 -5.93
CA ILE A 96 -5.90 9.46 -6.46
C ILE A 96 -4.41 9.78 -6.28
N LYS A 97 -3.64 8.79 -5.83
CA LYS A 97 -2.18 8.83 -5.79
C LYS A 97 -1.64 8.21 -7.08
N ASN A 98 -0.81 8.93 -7.81
CA ASN A 98 -0.16 8.46 -9.02
C ASN A 98 1.33 8.20 -8.80
N ARG A 99 2.01 7.66 -9.81
CA ARG A 99 3.43 7.30 -9.76
C ARG A 99 4.29 8.52 -9.44
N LYS A 100 4.12 9.64 -10.15
CA LYS A 100 4.90 10.87 -9.94
C LYS A 100 4.84 11.35 -8.48
N LYS A 101 3.65 11.28 -7.86
CA LYS A 101 3.49 11.66 -6.44
C LYS A 101 4.19 10.68 -5.50
N LEU A 102 4.22 9.38 -5.84
CA LEU A 102 4.94 8.39 -5.05
C LEU A 102 6.46 8.60 -5.19
N ASP A 103 6.97 8.84 -6.38
CA ASP A 103 8.40 9.08 -6.61
C ASP A 103 8.88 10.30 -5.81
N LEU A 104 8.14 11.40 -5.85
CA LEU A 104 8.41 12.58 -5.01
C LEU A 104 8.29 12.27 -3.50
N PHE A 105 7.42 11.33 -3.14
CA PHE A 105 7.29 10.91 -1.75
C PHE A 105 8.53 10.16 -1.24
N TYR A 106 9.31 9.52 -2.10
CA TYR A 106 10.58 8.88 -1.73
C TYR A 106 11.71 9.87 -1.46
N LYS A 107 11.60 11.12 -1.90
CA LYS A 107 12.60 12.17 -1.61
C LYS A 107 12.59 12.54 -0.13
N ILE A 108 13.71 12.40 0.55
CA ILE A 108 13.93 12.80 1.94
C ILE A 108 14.45 14.23 1.97
N ASN A 109 13.84 15.08 2.76
CA ASN A 109 14.35 16.42 3.05
C ASN A 109 15.12 16.38 4.38
N LEU A 110 16.44 16.60 4.33
CA LEU A 110 17.32 16.54 5.49
C LEU A 110 17.09 17.70 6.48
N ASN A 111 16.43 18.78 6.05
CA ASN A 111 16.06 19.89 6.93
C ASN A 111 14.86 19.58 7.84
N HIS A 112 14.23 18.43 7.67
CA HIS A 112 13.16 18.00 8.56
C HIS A 112 13.72 17.46 9.88
N SER A 113 12.88 17.50 10.94
CA SER A 113 13.23 16.88 12.22
C SER A 113 13.56 15.39 12.05
N LYS A 114 14.46 14.87 12.90
CA LYS A 114 14.85 13.45 12.93
C LYS A 114 13.62 12.51 12.91
N SER A 115 12.63 12.79 13.75
CA SER A 115 11.40 11.99 13.82
C SER A 115 10.64 11.96 12.49
N LYS A 116 10.58 13.08 11.77
CA LYS A 116 9.90 13.16 10.47
C LYS A 116 10.67 12.40 9.39
N ILE A 117 12.00 12.47 9.43
CA ILE A 117 12.89 11.73 8.51
C ILE A 117 12.73 10.22 8.76
N GLU A 118 12.86 9.75 9.99
CA GLU A 118 12.72 8.33 10.36
C GLU A 118 11.36 7.76 9.95
N LYS A 119 10.30 8.52 10.18
CA LYS A 119 8.94 8.17 9.79
C LYS A 119 8.81 8.01 8.27
N LYS A 120 9.45 8.88 7.50
CA LYS A 120 9.45 8.81 6.05
C LYS A 120 10.29 7.65 5.53
N ILE A 121 11.48 7.42 6.10
CA ILE A 121 12.30 6.26 5.79
C ILE A 121 11.53 4.96 6.07
N LYS A 122 10.87 4.85 7.23
CA LYS A 122 10.02 3.69 7.54
C LYS A 122 8.95 3.42 6.50
N ALA A 123 8.39 4.47 5.92
CA ALA A 123 7.30 4.40 4.94
C ALA A 123 7.78 4.19 3.49
N THR A 124 9.08 4.34 3.21
CA THR A 124 9.62 4.29 1.84
C THR A 124 10.76 3.27 1.67
N TYR A 125 11.36 2.79 2.78
CA TYR A 125 12.49 1.88 2.69
C TYR A 125 12.04 0.45 2.40
N ILE A 126 12.38 -0.05 1.23
CA ILE A 126 12.24 -1.46 0.84
C ILE A 126 13.40 -1.84 -0.08
N LYS A 127 13.84 -3.10 -0.03
CA LYS A 127 14.92 -3.60 -0.88
C LYS A 127 14.62 -3.33 -2.36
N ASN A 128 15.61 -2.81 -3.08
CA ASN A 128 15.56 -2.40 -4.49
C ASN A 128 14.72 -1.13 -4.78
N PHE A 129 14.08 -0.52 -3.78
CA PHE A 129 13.37 0.75 -3.89
C PHE A 129 13.68 1.59 -2.65
N TYR A 130 14.78 2.32 -2.71
CA TYR A 130 15.28 3.08 -1.57
C TYR A 130 14.80 4.53 -1.60
N PRO A 131 14.54 5.16 -0.43
CA PRO A 131 14.39 6.60 -0.36
C PRO A 131 15.70 7.29 -0.76
N TYR A 132 15.62 8.51 -1.23
CA TYR A 132 16.76 9.26 -1.73
C TYR A 132 16.79 10.70 -1.20
N VAL A 133 17.94 11.29 -1.24
CA VAL A 133 18.19 12.73 -1.07
C VAL A 133 18.66 13.32 -2.39
N GLU A 134 18.41 14.60 -2.59
CA GLU A 134 18.89 15.35 -3.74
C GLU A 134 19.84 16.44 -3.22
N VAL A 135 21.05 16.44 -3.77
CA VAL A 135 22.11 17.41 -3.48
C VAL A 135 22.63 17.93 -4.82
N GLU A 136 22.57 19.23 -5.06
CA GLU A 136 23.05 19.85 -6.30
C GLU A 136 22.53 19.19 -7.60
N ASN A 137 21.23 18.86 -7.62
CA ASN A 137 20.55 18.16 -8.71
C ASN A 137 20.95 16.69 -8.93
N GLU A 138 21.78 16.12 -8.05
CA GLU A 138 22.14 14.70 -8.05
C GLU A 138 21.34 13.90 -7.03
N TYR A 139 21.05 12.63 -7.33
CA TYR A 139 20.24 11.76 -6.47
C TYR A 139 21.09 10.71 -5.75
N TYR A 140 21.04 10.69 -4.42
CA TYR A 140 21.77 9.75 -3.58
C TYR A 140 20.78 8.87 -2.81
N TYR A 141 20.88 7.55 -2.99
CA TYR A 141 19.99 6.61 -2.33
C TYR A 141 20.45 6.29 -0.91
N LEU A 142 19.50 6.25 0.03
CA LEU A 142 19.74 5.94 1.43
C LEU A 142 19.69 4.42 1.64
N LEU A 143 20.83 3.81 1.95
CA LEU A 143 20.95 2.40 2.28
C LEU A 143 21.22 2.23 3.77
N LYS A 144 20.64 1.19 4.38
CA LYS A 144 21.05 0.78 5.71
C LYS A 144 22.41 0.08 5.66
N LYS A 145 23.22 0.25 6.70
CA LYS A 145 24.53 -0.42 6.79
C LYS A 145 24.43 -1.95 6.62
N SER A 146 23.35 -2.56 7.11
CA SER A 146 23.06 -3.99 6.95
C SER A 146 22.84 -4.43 5.49
N ASP A 147 22.47 -3.51 4.62
CA ASP A 147 22.16 -3.81 3.22
C ASP A 147 23.37 -3.56 2.29
N LEU A 148 24.46 -3.06 2.85
CA LEU A 148 25.73 -2.93 2.14
C LEU A 148 26.42 -4.29 2.13
N PHE A 149 26.60 -4.87 0.95
CA PHE A 149 27.45 -6.05 0.78
C PHE A 149 28.92 -5.66 0.96
N ILE A 150 29.36 -5.60 2.20
CA ILE A 150 30.82 -5.52 2.48
C ILE A 150 31.34 -6.94 2.27
N LYS A 151 31.89 -7.24 1.09
CA LYS A 151 32.79 -8.39 0.95
C LYS A 151 33.94 -8.13 1.91
N LYS A 152 33.99 -8.84 3.04
CA LYS A 152 35.22 -8.90 3.84
C LYS A 152 36.28 -9.51 2.91
N LYS A 153 37.30 -8.72 2.57
CA LYS A 153 38.55 -9.22 2.01
C LYS A 153 39.23 -10.09 3.03
#